data_c18dd221b68ce0d4f719c23691ec5d2a
#
_entry.id   c18dd221b68ce0d4f719c23691ec5d2a
#
_cell.length_a   1.000
_cell.length_b   1.000
_cell.length_c   1.000
_cell.angle_alpha   90.00
_cell.angle_beta   90.00
_cell.angle_gamma   90.00
#
_symmetry.space_group_name_H-M   'P 1'
#
loop_
_entity.id
_entity.type
_entity.pdbx_description
1 polymer ?
#
loop_
_entity_poly.entity_id
_entity_poly.type
_entity_poly.pdbx_seq_one_letter_code
_entity_poly.pdbx_strand_id
1 'polypeptide(L)'
;NSTFVYVTHDQKEAVSLADKIIVLDKGKIQQIGTPDEIYNNPTSKFVFEFIGDNPVNIVEVDIRIINGRICINNDKFDLSYEIGEDINIGGNFQDGKYLLGFRSNAVKINKSNTSKMKVSFIEHYNDNIRLLIRNDETKTSFLYFDTIKEQNIEEGDSVEINLPFNKLFFFDYQTEKNIFCNM
;
A
#
# COMPACT_ATOMS: atom_id res chain seq x y z
N ASN A 1 10.88 -10.08 -35.85
CA ASN A 1 10.82 -9.71 -34.42
C ASN A 1 12.06 -8.88 -34.10
N SER A 2 11.88 -7.64 -33.72
CA SER A 2 12.95 -6.75 -33.26
C SER A 2 12.77 -6.48 -31.76
N THR A 3 13.87 -6.49 -31.01
CA THR A 3 13.89 -6.11 -29.61
C THR A 3 14.23 -4.62 -29.51
N PHE A 4 13.44 -3.87 -28.80
CA PHE A 4 13.68 -2.46 -28.51
C PHE A 4 13.99 -2.30 -27.04
N VAL A 5 14.97 -1.47 -26.71
CA VAL A 5 15.26 -1.04 -25.35
C VAL A 5 14.94 0.44 -25.27
N TYR A 6 14.01 0.78 -24.38
CA TYR A 6 13.58 2.16 -24.15
C TYR A 6 13.90 2.57 -22.71
N VAL A 7 14.56 3.70 -22.56
CA VAL A 7 14.90 4.24 -21.23
C VAL A 7 14.05 5.47 -20.96
N THR A 8 13.27 5.44 -19.93
CA THR A 8 12.40 6.55 -19.52
C THR A 8 12.38 6.68 -17.99
N HIS A 9 12.05 7.86 -17.51
CA HIS A 9 11.68 8.09 -16.10
C HIS A 9 10.15 8.16 -15.92
N ASP A 10 9.40 8.10 -17.02
CA ASP A 10 7.94 8.09 -16.98
C ASP A 10 7.44 6.64 -16.80
N GLN A 11 6.86 6.42 -15.62
CA GLN A 11 6.35 5.10 -15.24
C GLN A 11 5.13 4.69 -16.08
N LYS A 12 4.30 5.65 -16.51
CA LYS A 12 3.11 5.37 -17.34
C LYS A 12 3.53 4.87 -18.71
N GLU A 13 4.54 5.50 -19.31
CA GLU A 13 5.10 5.04 -20.58
C GLU A 13 5.66 3.62 -20.41
N ALA A 14 6.48 3.38 -19.37
CA ALA A 14 7.07 2.08 -19.14
C ALA A 14 6.00 0.99 -18.98
N VAL A 15 5.00 1.20 -18.16
CA VAL A 15 3.93 0.23 -17.90
C VAL A 15 3.06 -0.01 -19.14
N SER A 16 2.83 1.03 -19.95
CA SER A 16 1.93 0.94 -21.12
C SER A 16 2.57 0.31 -22.35
N LEU A 17 3.89 0.42 -22.51
CA LEU A 17 4.58 0.05 -23.76
C LEU A 17 5.43 -1.21 -23.63
N ALA A 18 5.87 -1.57 -22.44
CA ALA A 18 6.87 -2.61 -22.26
C ALA A 18 6.26 -4.00 -22.06
N ASP A 19 6.84 -5.01 -22.72
CA ASP A 19 6.63 -6.43 -22.38
C ASP A 19 7.36 -6.79 -21.08
N LYS A 20 8.53 -6.14 -20.84
CA LYS A 20 9.32 -6.29 -19.61
C LYS A 20 9.89 -4.95 -19.17
N ILE A 21 9.87 -4.72 -17.88
CA ILE A 21 10.43 -3.54 -17.23
C ILE A 21 11.66 -3.96 -16.42
N ILE A 22 12.69 -3.13 -16.46
CA ILE A 22 13.85 -3.22 -15.58
C ILE A 22 13.85 -1.97 -14.70
N VAL A 23 13.58 -2.15 -13.42
CA VAL A 23 13.66 -1.07 -12.44
C VAL A 23 15.08 -0.89 -11.96
N LEU A 24 15.60 0.33 -12.08
CA LEU A 24 16.96 0.68 -11.69
C LEU A 24 16.96 1.73 -10.58
N ASP A 25 17.82 1.54 -9.59
CA ASP A 25 18.16 2.56 -8.61
C ASP A 25 19.69 2.63 -8.44
N LYS A 26 20.24 3.82 -8.57
CA LYS A 26 21.69 4.09 -8.41
C LYS A 26 22.58 3.10 -9.18
N GLY A 27 22.16 2.78 -10.42
CA GLY A 27 22.90 1.87 -11.30
C GLY A 27 22.76 0.38 -10.96
N LYS A 28 21.92 0.02 -10.00
CA LYS A 28 21.64 -1.38 -9.62
C LYS A 28 20.24 -1.78 -10.05
N ILE A 29 20.12 -2.99 -10.57
CA ILE A 29 18.82 -3.57 -10.90
C ILE A 29 18.11 -3.92 -9.58
N GLN A 30 16.90 -3.38 -9.42
CA GLN A 30 16.05 -3.63 -8.26
C GLN A 30 15.05 -4.77 -8.55
N GLN A 31 14.50 -4.77 -9.76
CA GLN A 31 13.59 -5.83 -10.20
C GLN A 31 13.53 -5.88 -11.73
N ILE A 32 13.30 -7.07 -12.27
CA ILE A 32 12.96 -7.31 -13.68
C ILE A 32 11.68 -8.12 -13.72
N GLY A 33 10.72 -7.71 -14.53
CA GLY A 33 9.46 -8.44 -14.69
C GLY A 33 8.53 -7.79 -15.71
N THR A 34 7.40 -8.42 -15.95
CA THR A 34 6.30 -7.78 -16.68
C THR A 34 5.73 -6.62 -15.87
N PRO A 35 5.03 -5.67 -16.51
CA PRO A 35 4.34 -4.59 -15.77
C PRO A 35 3.47 -5.10 -14.61
N ASP A 36 2.73 -6.17 -14.85
CA ASP A 36 1.85 -6.79 -13.85
C ASP A 36 2.63 -7.39 -12.67
N GLU A 37 3.72 -8.11 -12.93
CA GLU A 37 4.59 -8.66 -11.89
C GLU A 37 5.19 -7.56 -11.02
N ILE A 38 5.68 -6.49 -11.63
CA ILE A 38 6.31 -5.39 -10.89
C ILE A 38 5.29 -4.63 -10.04
N TYR A 39 4.07 -4.45 -10.56
CA TYR A 39 3.00 -3.75 -9.87
C TYR A 39 2.41 -4.56 -8.71
N ASN A 40 2.13 -5.86 -8.93
CA ASN A 40 1.44 -6.72 -7.98
C ASN A 40 2.38 -7.53 -7.07
N ASN A 41 3.65 -7.72 -7.48
CA ASN A 41 4.64 -8.48 -6.73
C ASN A 41 5.97 -7.71 -6.61
N PRO A 42 5.97 -6.48 -6.07
CA PRO A 42 7.19 -5.70 -5.89
C PRO A 42 8.13 -6.41 -4.92
N THR A 43 9.41 -6.55 -5.28
CA THR A 43 10.42 -7.24 -4.45
C THR A 43 10.87 -6.44 -3.23
N SER A 44 10.62 -5.14 -3.22
CA SER A 44 11.01 -4.24 -2.15
C SER A 44 10.05 -3.05 -2.01
N LYS A 45 10.12 -2.39 -0.88
CA LYS A 45 9.44 -1.12 -0.63
C LYS A 45 9.78 -0.09 -1.72
N PHE A 46 11.06 0.00 -2.12
CA PHE A 46 11.49 0.91 -3.18
C PHE A 46 10.70 0.68 -4.48
N VAL A 47 10.62 -0.57 -4.95
CA VAL A 47 9.86 -0.87 -6.17
C VAL A 47 8.37 -0.58 -6.00
N PHE A 48 7.81 -0.89 -4.83
CA PHE A 48 6.42 -0.60 -4.50
C PHE A 48 6.09 0.90 -4.54
N GLU A 49 6.97 1.73 -3.98
CA GLU A 49 6.82 3.20 -3.97
C GLU A 49 7.08 3.79 -5.35
N PHE A 50 8.05 3.22 -6.08
CA PHE A 50 8.47 3.77 -7.38
C PHE A 50 7.46 3.47 -8.48
N ILE A 51 6.78 2.33 -8.48
CA ILE A 51 5.85 1.92 -9.55
C ILE A 51 4.40 2.15 -9.16
N GLY A 52 3.74 3.04 -9.87
CA GLY A 52 2.31 3.33 -9.76
C GLY A 52 1.99 4.81 -9.82
N ASP A 53 0.84 5.13 -10.41
CA ASP A 53 0.38 6.50 -10.64
C ASP A 53 -0.18 7.17 -9.39
N ASN A 54 -0.59 6.38 -8.42
CA ASN A 54 -1.28 6.87 -7.23
C ASN A 54 -0.33 6.86 -6.03
N PRO A 55 -0.50 7.79 -5.10
CA PRO A 55 0.21 7.74 -3.84
C PRO A 55 0.07 6.39 -3.18
N VAL A 56 1.15 5.91 -2.62
CA VAL A 56 1.14 4.70 -1.79
C VAL A 56 1.19 5.09 -0.33
N ASN A 57 0.63 4.26 0.51
CA ASN A 57 0.72 4.39 1.95
C ASN A 57 1.72 3.36 2.47
N ILE A 58 2.66 3.82 3.29
CA ILE A 58 3.58 2.95 4.03
C ILE A 58 3.43 3.30 5.50
N VAL A 59 3.07 2.33 6.30
CA VAL A 59 2.92 2.47 7.75
C VAL A 59 3.74 1.43 8.49
N GLU A 60 4.40 1.85 9.55
CA GLU A 60 5.07 0.92 10.47
C GLU A 60 3.99 0.19 11.27
N VAL A 61 4.07 -1.12 11.35
CA VAL A 61 3.13 -1.95 12.11
C VAL A 61 3.87 -2.91 13.03
N ASP A 62 3.27 -3.20 14.16
CA ASP A 62 3.70 -4.29 15.03
C ASP A 62 2.89 -5.55 14.70
N ILE A 63 3.58 -6.63 14.36
CA ILE A 63 3.00 -7.94 14.11
C ILE A 63 3.26 -8.85 15.31
N ARG A 64 2.22 -9.55 15.75
CA ARG A 64 2.30 -10.61 16.74
C ARG A 64 1.53 -11.83 16.28
N ILE A 65 2.09 -12.99 16.55
CA ILE A 65 1.44 -14.28 16.27
C ILE A 65 0.84 -14.81 17.57
N ILE A 66 -0.48 -14.83 17.65
CA ILE A 66 -1.23 -15.25 18.84
C ILE A 66 -2.13 -16.42 18.44
N ASN A 67 -1.91 -17.60 19.02
CA ASN A 67 -2.70 -18.81 18.71
C ASN A 67 -2.79 -19.12 17.20
N GLY A 68 -1.70 -18.97 16.45
CA GLY A 68 -1.65 -19.20 15.01
C GLY A 68 -2.24 -18.06 14.16
N ARG A 69 -2.78 -17.02 14.76
CA ARG A 69 -3.34 -15.84 14.08
C ARG A 69 -2.32 -14.71 14.04
N ILE A 70 -2.29 -13.99 12.95
CA ILE A 70 -1.44 -12.83 12.79
C ILE A 70 -2.22 -11.58 13.17
N CYS A 71 -1.79 -10.93 14.26
CA CYS A 71 -2.33 -9.68 14.74
C CYS A 71 -1.44 -8.53 14.27
N ILE A 72 -2.01 -7.60 13.52
CA ILE A 72 -1.32 -6.42 12.98
C ILE A 72 -1.86 -5.20 13.70
N ASN A 73 -1.00 -4.41 14.31
CA ASN A 73 -1.41 -3.24 15.07
C ASN A 73 -0.59 -2.00 14.70
N ASN A 74 -1.27 -0.88 14.65
CA ASN A 74 -0.66 0.44 14.62
C ASN A 74 -1.57 1.45 15.32
N ASP A 75 -1.18 1.92 16.49
CA ASP A 75 -1.97 2.84 17.31
C ASP A 75 -2.12 4.24 16.69
N LYS A 76 -1.16 4.66 15.86
CA LYS A 76 -1.19 6.00 15.23
C LYS A 76 -2.33 6.12 14.23
N PHE A 77 -2.68 5.03 13.57
CA PHE A 77 -3.74 4.99 12.56
C PHE A 77 -4.97 4.21 13.00
N ASP A 78 -5.08 3.91 14.30
CA ASP A 78 -6.19 3.12 14.85
C ASP A 78 -6.39 1.81 14.05
N LEU A 79 -5.28 1.22 13.64
CA LEU A 79 -5.26 0.05 12.78
C LEU A 79 -5.06 -1.18 13.66
N SER A 80 -6.08 -2.02 13.71
CA SER A 80 -6.00 -3.33 14.32
C SER A 80 -6.63 -4.35 13.38
N TYR A 81 -5.86 -5.32 12.96
CA TYR A 81 -6.28 -6.32 11.99
C TYR A 81 -5.84 -7.71 12.41
N GLU A 82 -6.74 -8.67 12.37
CA GLU A 82 -6.47 -10.06 12.72
C GLU A 82 -6.68 -10.95 11.49
N ILE A 83 -5.67 -11.71 11.13
CA ILE A 83 -5.70 -12.64 10.01
C ILE A 83 -5.85 -14.04 10.57
N GLY A 84 -6.95 -14.72 10.18
CA GLY A 84 -7.23 -16.08 10.62
C GLY A 84 -6.31 -17.13 10.00
N GLU A 85 -6.30 -18.33 10.58
CA GLU A 85 -5.50 -19.49 10.15
C GLU A 85 -5.81 -19.95 8.72
N ASP A 86 -7.01 -19.67 8.21
CA ASP A 86 -7.48 -20.13 6.90
C ASP A 86 -6.82 -19.40 5.71
N ILE A 87 -6.12 -18.31 5.97
CA ILE A 87 -5.39 -17.59 4.93
C ILE A 87 -3.97 -18.18 4.88
N ASN A 88 -3.72 -19.00 3.88
CA ASN A 88 -2.38 -19.50 3.58
C ASN A 88 -1.50 -18.29 3.14
N ILE A 89 -0.92 -17.64 4.14
CA ILE A 89 -0.04 -16.51 3.94
C ILE A 89 1.34 -17.09 3.65
N GLY A 90 1.74 -17.11 2.40
CA GLY A 90 3.03 -17.65 1.94
C GLY A 90 4.29 -16.96 2.51
N GLY A 91 4.16 -16.13 3.54
CA GLY A 91 5.25 -15.43 4.20
C GLY A 91 5.55 -15.99 5.59
N ASN A 92 6.82 -16.05 5.94
CA ASN A 92 7.26 -16.40 7.29
C ASN A 92 7.17 -15.19 8.22
N PHE A 93 5.97 -14.86 8.68
CA PHE A 93 5.81 -13.84 9.71
C PHE A 93 6.45 -14.30 11.02
N GLN A 94 7.09 -13.37 11.68
CA GLN A 94 7.58 -13.49 13.06
C GLN A 94 7.08 -12.28 13.85
N ASP A 95 7.07 -12.40 15.16
CA ASP A 95 6.80 -11.25 16.02
C ASP A 95 7.82 -10.14 15.76
N GLY A 96 7.34 -8.93 15.53
CA GLY A 96 8.25 -7.81 15.27
C GLY A 96 7.61 -6.67 14.48
N LYS A 97 8.46 -5.72 14.08
CA LYS A 97 8.09 -4.57 13.29
C LYS A 97 8.21 -4.84 11.81
N TYR A 98 7.22 -4.36 11.07
CA TYR A 98 7.15 -4.45 9.62
C TYR A 98 6.72 -3.11 9.03
N LEU A 99 6.94 -2.94 7.73
CA LEU A 99 6.35 -1.87 6.95
C LEU A 99 5.18 -2.46 6.16
N LEU A 100 3.98 -1.96 6.45
CA LEU A 100 2.76 -2.30 5.74
C LEU A 100 2.53 -1.30 4.62
N GLY A 101 2.52 -1.79 3.39
CA GLY A 101 2.24 -1.01 2.19
C GLY A 101 0.83 -1.28 1.65
N PHE A 102 0.15 -0.24 1.20
CA PHE A 102 -1.08 -0.37 0.42
C PHE A 102 -1.26 0.83 -0.51
N ARG A 103 -1.89 0.58 -1.65
CA ARG A 103 -2.14 1.64 -2.64
C ARG A 103 -3.40 2.41 -2.27
N SER A 104 -3.44 3.69 -2.60
CA SER A 104 -4.56 4.59 -2.28
C SER A 104 -5.92 4.10 -2.81
N ASN A 105 -5.92 3.42 -3.95
CA ASN A 105 -7.13 2.92 -4.62
C ASN A 105 -7.53 1.48 -4.22
N ALA A 106 -6.75 0.83 -3.35
CA ALA A 106 -6.97 -0.57 -2.98
C ALA A 106 -7.92 -0.75 -1.78
N VAL A 107 -8.39 0.33 -1.20
CA VAL A 107 -9.03 0.37 0.10
C VAL A 107 -10.46 0.85 -0.01
N LYS A 108 -11.34 0.32 0.83
CA LYS A 108 -12.71 0.84 0.98
C LYS A 108 -12.79 1.71 2.24
N ILE A 109 -13.44 2.84 2.08
CA ILE A 109 -13.68 3.80 3.16
C ILE A 109 -15.17 3.95 3.36
N ASN A 110 -15.61 3.89 4.61
CA ASN A 110 -16.99 4.11 4.98
C ASN A 110 -17.07 5.17 6.08
N LYS A 111 -18.15 5.97 6.10
CA LYS A 111 -18.41 6.85 7.24
C LYS A 111 -18.57 6.02 8.52
N SER A 112 -18.04 6.52 9.61
CA SER A 112 -18.10 5.87 10.92
C SER A 112 -18.36 6.93 12.00
N ASN A 113 -19.11 6.55 13.03
CA ASN A 113 -19.34 7.43 14.18
C ASN A 113 -18.39 7.12 15.34
N THR A 114 -17.59 6.07 15.24
CA THR A 114 -16.73 5.56 16.32
C THR A 114 -15.25 5.63 16.02
N SER A 115 -14.87 5.76 14.76
CA SER A 115 -13.48 5.80 14.34
C SER A 115 -12.81 7.14 14.70
N LYS A 116 -11.55 7.06 15.12
CA LYS A 116 -10.67 8.21 15.37
C LYS A 116 -10.07 8.77 14.08
N MET A 117 -10.23 8.06 12.98
CA MET A 117 -9.73 8.49 11.68
C MET A 117 -10.68 9.51 11.07
N LYS A 118 -10.13 10.68 10.69
CA LYS A 118 -10.90 11.78 10.11
C LYS A 118 -10.37 12.22 8.78
N VAL A 119 -11.27 12.60 7.89
CA VAL A 119 -10.96 13.26 6.63
C VAL A 119 -10.49 14.66 6.92
N SER A 120 -9.22 14.93 6.63
CA SER A 120 -8.61 16.24 6.86
C SER A 120 -8.65 17.15 5.66
N PHE A 121 -8.64 16.56 4.47
CA PHE A 121 -8.67 17.29 3.21
C PHE A 121 -9.20 16.40 2.08
N ILE A 122 -9.89 16.99 1.13
CA ILE A 122 -10.42 16.33 -0.06
C ILE A 122 -9.88 17.02 -1.30
N GLU A 123 -9.10 16.30 -2.08
CA GLU A 123 -8.63 16.74 -3.39
C GLU A 123 -9.54 16.18 -4.48
N HIS A 124 -10.07 17.05 -5.34
CA HIS A 124 -10.96 16.67 -6.44
C HIS A 124 -10.19 16.61 -7.76
N TYR A 125 -10.30 15.47 -8.46
CA TYR A 125 -9.73 15.33 -9.80
C TYR A 125 -10.59 14.41 -10.66
N ASN A 126 -11.09 14.98 -11.77
CA ASN A 126 -12.04 14.32 -12.66
C ASN A 126 -13.24 13.73 -11.89
N ASP A 127 -13.52 12.45 -12.08
CA ASP A 127 -14.62 11.73 -11.44
C ASP A 127 -14.23 11.11 -10.08
N ASN A 128 -12.99 11.29 -9.67
CA ASN A 128 -12.46 10.75 -8.42
C ASN A 128 -12.17 11.84 -7.40
N ILE A 129 -12.08 11.43 -6.16
CA ILE A 129 -11.57 12.25 -5.06
C ILE A 129 -10.43 11.51 -4.37
N ARG A 130 -9.48 12.28 -3.88
CA ARG A 130 -8.45 11.80 -2.96
C ARG A 130 -8.71 12.34 -1.58
N LEU A 131 -8.83 11.44 -0.64
CA LEU A 131 -9.00 11.76 0.76
C LEU A 131 -7.64 11.73 1.46
N LEU A 132 -7.33 12.78 2.20
CA LEU A 132 -6.24 12.79 3.17
C LEU A 132 -6.84 12.53 4.54
N ILE A 133 -6.54 11.37 5.09
CA ILE A 133 -7.11 10.91 6.36
C ILE A 133 -6.00 10.87 7.40
N ARG A 134 -6.32 11.30 8.62
CA ARG A 134 -5.42 11.24 9.77
C ARG A 134 -6.17 10.79 11.02
N ASN A 135 -5.43 10.28 11.97
CA ASN A 135 -5.95 10.10 13.32
C ASN A 135 -6.03 11.48 14.02
N ASP A 136 -7.20 11.84 14.51
CA ASP A 136 -7.45 13.16 15.12
C ASP A 136 -6.70 13.36 16.44
N GLU A 137 -6.39 12.27 17.16
CA GLU A 137 -5.64 12.33 18.41
C GLU A 137 -4.13 12.51 18.20
N THR A 138 -3.54 11.76 17.25
CA THR A 138 -2.08 11.76 17.04
C THR A 138 -1.60 12.88 16.11
N LYS A 139 -2.43 13.30 15.15
CA LYS A 139 -2.21 14.40 14.18
C LYS A 139 -0.90 14.34 13.38
N THR A 140 -0.23 13.21 13.35
CA THR A 140 1.19 13.14 12.94
C THR A 140 1.43 12.70 11.51
N SER A 141 0.46 12.06 10.84
CA SER A 141 0.66 11.52 9.50
C SER A 141 -0.66 11.46 8.73
N PHE A 142 -0.57 11.55 7.41
CA PHE A 142 -1.70 11.41 6.53
C PHE A 142 -1.62 10.09 5.78
N LEU A 143 -2.78 9.48 5.58
CA LEU A 143 -2.97 8.39 4.63
C LEU A 143 -3.77 8.90 3.43
N TYR A 144 -3.41 8.44 2.26
CA TYR A 144 -4.02 8.85 0.99
C TYR A 144 -4.94 7.76 0.49
N PHE A 145 -6.18 8.13 0.16
CA PHE A 145 -7.18 7.19 -0.35
C PHE A 145 -7.88 7.77 -1.57
N ASP A 146 -7.86 7.04 -2.67
CA ASP A 146 -8.58 7.41 -3.88
C ASP A 146 -9.92 6.66 -3.93
N THR A 147 -11.00 7.39 -4.11
CA THR A 147 -12.35 6.83 -4.22
C THR A 147 -13.21 7.62 -5.21
N ILE A 148 -14.36 7.06 -5.56
CA ILE A 148 -15.32 7.73 -6.42
C ILE A 148 -16.09 8.81 -5.66
N LYS A 149 -16.47 9.87 -6.35
CA LYS A 149 -17.13 11.06 -5.78
C LYS A 149 -18.49 10.79 -5.14
N GLU A 150 -19.14 9.67 -5.48
CA GLU A 150 -20.50 9.33 -5.04
C GLU A 150 -20.62 8.94 -3.55
N GLN A 151 -19.54 8.83 -2.81
CA GLN A 151 -19.56 8.36 -1.41
C GLN A 151 -20.06 9.41 -0.40
N ASN A 152 -20.42 10.62 -0.81
CA ASN A 152 -20.90 11.70 0.07
C ASN A 152 -20.03 11.93 1.32
N ILE A 153 -18.70 11.76 1.19
CA ILE A 153 -17.74 11.99 2.26
C ILE A 153 -17.35 13.48 2.24
N GLU A 154 -17.33 14.10 3.42
CA GLU A 154 -16.98 15.51 3.58
C GLU A 154 -15.77 15.67 4.50
N GLU A 155 -15.10 16.81 4.41
CA GLU A 155 -14.03 17.16 5.35
C GLU A 155 -14.57 17.22 6.79
N GLY A 156 -13.84 16.62 7.70
CA GLY A 156 -14.25 16.47 9.09
C GLY A 156 -15.01 15.18 9.41
N ASP A 157 -15.49 14.44 8.41
CA ASP A 157 -16.14 13.15 8.62
C ASP A 157 -15.18 12.16 9.28
N SER A 158 -15.70 11.41 10.25
CA SER A 158 -15.02 10.23 10.77
C SER A 158 -15.25 9.05 9.83
N VAL A 159 -14.19 8.28 9.58
CA VAL A 159 -14.22 7.22 8.59
C VAL A 159 -13.53 5.96 9.11
N GLU A 160 -14.06 4.82 8.71
CA GLU A 160 -13.45 3.52 8.92
C GLU A 160 -12.74 3.06 7.64
N ILE A 161 -11.54 2.54 7.80
CA ILE A 161 -10.69 2.08 6.70
C ILE A 161 -10.74 0.56 6.66
N ASN A 162 -11.24 0.01 5.57
CA ASN A 162 -11.24 -1.42 5.36
C ASN A 162 -10.11 -1.80 4.38
N LEU A 163 -9.10 -2.49 4.90
CA LEU A 163 -7.92 -2.95 4.18
C LEU A 163 -8.10 -4.41 3.77
N PRO A 164 -8.45 -4.73 2.51
CA PRO A 164 -8.55 -6.12 2.08
C PRO A 164 -7.15 -6.74 2.06
N PHE A 165 -6.97 -7.85 2.77
CA PHE A 165 -5.66 -8.49 2.97
C PHE A 165 -4.89 -8.75 1.67
N ASN A 166 -5.57 -9.21 0.63
CA ASN A 166 -4.98 -9.49 -0.69
C ASN A 166 -4.48 -8.24 -1.45
N LYS A 167 -4.61 -7.06 -0.86
CA LYS A 167 -4.11 -5.78 -1.39
C LYS A 167 -3.02 -5.17 -0.49
N LEU A 168 -2.59 -5.91 0.52
CA LEU A 168 -1.55 -5.48 1.45
C LEU A 168 -0.20 -6.04 1.02
N PHE A 169 0.82 -5.23 1.21
CA PHE A 169 2.22 -5.59 1.00
C PHE A 169 2.96 -5.46 2.32
N PHE A 170 3.78 -6.45 2.63
CA PHE A 170 4.55 -6.43 3.86
C PHE A 170 6.04 -6.44 3.54
N PHE A 171 6.76 -5.50 4.11
CA PHE A 171 8.19 -5.40 3.94
C PHE A 171 8.87 -5.55 5.30
N ASP A 172 9.98 -6.27 5.30
CA ASP A 172 10.85 -6.35 6.47
C ASP A 172 11.32 -4.95 6.87
N TYR A 173 11.23 -4.65 8.16
CA TYR A 173 11.47 -3.30 8.67
C TYR A 173 12.92 -2.80 8.44
N GLN A 174 13.90 -3.70 8.45
CA GLN A 174 15.32 -3.33 8.32
C GLN A 174 15.80 -3.38 6.88
N THR A 175 15.43 -4.43 6.14
CA THR A 175 15.93 -4.67 4.79
C THR A 175 15.03 -4.05 3.71
N GLU A 176 13.82 -3.66 4.07
CA GLU A 176 12.78 -3.16 3.17
C GLU A 176 12.41 -4.14 2.03
N LYS A 177 12.78 -5.42 2.16
CA LYS A 177 12.41 -6.47 1.21
C LYS A 177 11.00 -6.96 1.47
N ASN A 178 10.28 -7.27 0.40
CA ASN A 178 8.96 -7.88 0.50
C ASN A 178 9.08 -9.30 1.06
N ILE A 179 8.34 -9.59 2.13
CA ILE A 179 8.41 -10.89 2.83
C ILE A 179 7.72 -12.03 2.08
N PHE A 180 6.90 -11.71 1.07
CA PHE A 180 6.23 -12.71 0.22
C PHE A 180 6.99 -13.04 -1.07
N CYS A 181 7.99 -12.26 -1.45
CA CYS A 181 8.83 -12.57 -2.58
C CYS A 181 9.87 -13.61 -2.14
N ASN A 182 9.61 -14.87 -2.43
CA ASN A 182 10.65 -15.87 -2.42
C ASN A 182 11.70 -15.48 -3.48
N MET A 183 12.94 -15.36 -3.06
CA MET A 183 14.09 -15.20 -3.94
C MET A 183 14.25 -16.41 -4.86
#